data_821eb904999c0e9ce7b70a6b5ab078d4
#
_entry.id   821eb904999c0e9ce7b70a6b5ab078d4
#
_cell.length_a   1.000
_cell.length_b   1.000
_cell.length_c   1.000
_cell.angle_alpha   90.00
_cell.angle_beta   90.00
_cell.angle_gamma   90.00
#
_symmetry.space_group_name_H-M   'P 1'
#
loop_
_entity.id
_entity.type
_entity.pdbx_description
1 polymer ?
#
loop_
_entity_poly.entity_id
_entity_poly.type
_entity_poly.pdbx_seq_one_letter_code
_entity_poly.pdbx_strand_id
1 'polypeptide(L)'
;MVYSEKVAEFTDSVPCGAPEGNDVGEMAGAPRQVPDEGHGIMSATRVLVLEDSLIIAMEAEDILRLAGVESIDIVGSLEQARAAIAAEKYDFALLDVNLGEGMSFGFARHLLDIGIPFGFVSGYSDTGDFPADLQQIPLLVKPFDETAMREFLQRLFPAVA
;
A
#
# COMPACT_ATOMS: atom_id res chain seq x y z
N MET A 1 -5.79 16.72 -3.33
CA MET A 1 -7.08 16.29 -2.76
C MET A 1 -6.88 14.89 -2.22
N VAL A 2 -6.92 14.76 -0.92
CA VAL A 2 -6.84 13.45 -0.27
C VAL A 2 -8.24 12.86 -0.31
N TYR A 3 -8.45 11.81 -1.09
CA TYR A 3 -9.63 10.98 -0.93
C TYR A 3 -9.36 9.99 0.20
N SER A 4 -9.38 10.52 1.40
CA SER A 4 -9.57 9.70 2.58
C SER A 4 -11.07 9.46 2.69
N GLU A 5 -11.54 8.30 2.26
CA GLU A 5 -12.80 7.84 2.81
C GLU A 5 -12.59 7.71 4.32
N LYS A 6 -13.08 8.71 5.04
CA LYS A 6 -13.31 8.53 6.46
C LYS A 6 -14.27 7.36 6.58
N VAL A 7 -13.71 6.21 6.87
CA VAL A 7 -14.49 5.17 7.49
C VAL A 7 -14.93 5.79 8.81
N ALA A 8 -16.21 6.10 8.90
CA ALA A 8 -16.79 6.57 10.13
C ALA A 8 -16.38 5.60 11.24
N GLU A 9 -15.76 6.12 12.28
CA GLU A 9 -15.56 5.36 13.49
C GLU A 9 -16.94 4.91 13.94
N PHE A 10 -17.23 3.65 13.67
CA PHE A 10 -18.36 2.98 14.29
C PHE A 10 -17.91 2.67 15.71
N THR A 11 -18.11 3.63 16.60
CA THR A 11 -18.08 3.33 18.01
C THR A 11 -19.34 2.54 18.31
N ASP A 12 -19.25 1.24 18.15
CA ASP A 12 -20.27 0.34 18.65
C ASP A 12 -20.13 0.30 20.16
N SER A 13 -20.95 1.11 20.81
CA SER A 13 -21.18 0.94 22.22
C SER A 13 -22.02 -0.33 22.39
N VAL A 14 -21.34 -1.42 22.65
CA VAL A 14 -21.95 -2.68 23.00
C VAL A 14 -22.75 -2.46 24.29
N PRO A 15 -24.07 -2.59 24.28
CA PRO A 15 -24.81 -2.57 25.51
C PRO A 15 -24.40 -3.80 26.32
N CYS A 16 -23.95 -3.53 27.52
CA CYS A 16 -23.69 -4.55 28.51
C CYS A 16 -25.04 -5.19 28.88
N GLY A 17 -25.29 -6.36 28.36
CA GLY A 17 -26.44 -7.18 28.65
C GLY A 17 -26.06 -8.61 28.30
N ALA A 18 -25.41 -9.28 29.22
CA ALA A 18 -25.21 -10.70 29.11
C ALA A 18 -26.50 -11.42 29.46
N PRO A 19 -27.08 -12.21 28.57
CA PRO A 19 -27.98 -13.25 29.00
C PRO A 19 -27.13 -14.42 29.50
N GLU A 20 -27.28 -14.72 30.79
CA GLU A 20 -26.87 -16.00 31.30
C GLU A 20 -27.71 -17.08 30.61
N GLY A 21 -27.14 -17.75 29.68
CA GLY A 21 -27.69 -18.94 29.03
C GLY A 21 -26.64 -19.98 28.96
N ASN A 22 -26.69 -20.93 29.87
CA ASN A 22 -26.02 -22.19 29.73
C ASN A 22 -26.44 -22.84 28.42
N ASP A 23 -25.63 -22.77 27.41
CA ASP A 23 -25.68 -23.74 26.38
C ASP A 23 -24.25 -24.18 26.06
N VAL A 24 -23.88 -25.31 26.60
CA VAL A 24 -22.75 -26.11 26.20
C VAL A 24 -23.10 -26.78 24.87
N GLY A 25 -23.41 -25.95 23.89
CA GLY A 25 -23.39 -26.39 22.51
C GLY A 25 -21.93 -26.50 22.08
N GLU A 26 -21.50 -27.70 21.93
CA GLU A 26 -20.26 -28.04 21.25
C GLU A 26 -20.23 -27.32 19.91
N MET A 27 -19.60 -26.16 19.90
CA MET A 27 -19.25 -25.48 18.66
C MET A 27 -18.17 -26.32 18.01
N ALA A 28 -18.59 -27.21 17.13
CA ALA A 28 -17.70 -27.68 16.09
C ALA A 28 -17.05 -26.45 15.48
N GLY A 29 -15.76 -26.30 15.71
CA GLY A 29 -15.02 -25.15 15.26
C GLY A 29 -15.33 -24.90 13.81
N ALA A 30 -15.80 -23.69 13.50
CA ALA A 30 -15.86 -23.27 12.13
C ALA A 30 -14.52 -23.61 11.50
N PRO A 31 -14.50 -24.24 10.32
CA PRO A 31 -13.23 -24.52 9.68
C PRO A 31 -12.48 -23.20 9.59
N ARG A 32 -11.32 -23.14 10.23
CA ARG A 32 -10.40 -22.05 9.99
C ARG A 32 -10.23 -22.04 8.48
N GLN A 33 -10.77 -21.03 7.85
CA GLN A 33 -10.45 -20.78 6.47
C GLN A 33 -8.94 -20.62 6.43
N VAL A 34 -8.28 -21.65 5.94
CA VAL A 34 -6.87 -21.55 5.59
C VAL A 34 -6.82 -20.41 4.58
N PRO A 35 -6.11 -19.32 4.84
CA PRO A 35 -6.00 -18.28 3.85
C PRO A 35 -5.51 -18.94 2.56
N ASP A 36 -6.24 -18.70 1.50
CA ASP A 36 -5.88 -19.17 0.19
C ASP A 36 -4.46 -18.70 -0.09
N GLU A 37 -3.55 -19.63 -0.32
CA GLU A 37 -2.10 -19.38 -0.40
C GLU A 37 -1.70 -18.38 -1.50
N GLY A 38 -2.63 -17.88 -2.30
CA GLY A 38 -2.40 -16.84 -3.31
C GLY A 38 -2.79 -15.43 -2.92
N HIS A 39 -3.58 -15.22 -1.86
CA HIS A 39 -4.20 -13.91 -1.55
C HIS A 39 -3.88 -13.38 -0.15
N GLY A 40 -3.31 -14.20 0.74
CA GLY A 40 -3.25 -13.86 2.16
C GLY A 40 -2.19 -12.85 2.58
N ILE A 41 -1.23 -12.55 1.73
CA ILE A 41 -0.03 -11.82 2.14
C ILE A 41 -0.23 -10.30 2.04
N MET A 42 -1.07 -9.86 1.14
CA MET A 42 -1.37 -8.44 0.90
C MET A 42 -2.68 -8.00 1.53
N SER A 43 -3.50 -8.91 2.06
CA SER A 43 -4.70 -8.56 2.81
C SER A 43 -4.29 -7.89 4.12
N ALA A 44 -4.95 -6.83 4.50
CA ALA A 44 -4.61 -5.95 5.61
C ALA A 44 -3.34 -5.09 5.41
N THR A 45 -2.75 -5.11 4.23
CA THR A 45 -1.64 -4.23 3.87
C THR A 45 -2.16 -2.86 3.46
N ARG A 46 -1.57 -1.82 4.01
CA ARG A 46 -1.89 -0.43 3.65
C ARG A 46 -0.79 0.16 2.78
N VAL A 47 -1.17 0.68 1.64
CA VAL A 47 -0.26 1.20 0.62
C VAL A 47 -0.53 2.68 0.37
N LEU A 48 0.55 3.46 0.32
CA LEU A 48 0.51 4.83 -0.14
C LEU A 48 0.95 4.89 -1.61
N VAL A 49 0.14 5.51 -2.46
CA VAL A 49 0.47 5.76 -3.85
C VAL A 49 0.64 7.27 -4.05
N LEU A 50 1.85 7.69 -4.39
CA LEU A 50 2.18 9.08 -4.72
C LEU A 50 2.29 9.23 -6.23
N GLU A 51 1.25 9.79 -6.84
CA GLU A 51 1.13 9.98 -8.29
C GLU A 51 0.27 11.22 -8.56
N ASP A 52 0.77 12.16 -9.34
CA ASP A 52 0.05 13.38 -9.69
C ASP A 52 -1.00 13.17 -10.80
N SER A 53 -0.85 12.14 -11.62
CA SER A 53 -1.87 11.74 -12.60
C SER A 53 -2.92 10.84 -11.97
N LEU A 54 -4.15 11.31 -11.84
CA LEU A 54 -5.24 10.54 -11.26
C LEU A 54 -5.53 9.25 -12.05
N ILE A 55 -5.41 9.29 -13.37
CA ILE A 55 -5.64 8.11 -14.23
C ILE A 55 -4.62 7.03 -13.92
N ILE A 56 -3.35 7.36 -13.84
CA ILE A 56 -2.28 6.42 -13.52
C ILE A 56 -2.41 5.91 -12.09
N ALA A 57 -2.77 6.77 -11.16
CA ALA A 57 -3.01 6.40 -9.77
C ALA A 57 -4.16 5.38 -9.63
N MET A 58 -5.23 5.58 -10.37
CA MET A 58 -6.37 4.65 -10.39
C MET A 58 -6.01 3.31 -11.03
N GLU A 59 -5.21 3.29 -12.08
CA GLU A 59 -4.69 2.04 -12.66
C GLU A 59 -3.82 1.29 -11.65
N ALA A 60 -2.93 1.98 -10.96
CA ALA A 60 -2.11 1.39 -9.92
C ALA A 60 -2.98 0.82 -8.79
N GLU A 61 -4.01 1.54 -8.38
CA GLU A 61 -4.96 1.08 -7.36
C GLU A 61 -5.65 -0.21 -7.79
N ASP A 62 -6.20 -0.26 -9.00
CA ASP A 62 -6.89 -1.44 -9.51
C ASP A 62 -5.96 -2.66 -9.57
N ILE A 63 -4.75 -2.48 -10.04
CA ILE A 63 -3.74 -3.54 -10.12
C ILE A 63 -3.31 -4.00 -8.71
N LEU A 64 -3.14 -3.10 -7.77
CA LEU A 64 -2.83 -3.44 -6.38
C LEU A 64 -3.96 -4.23 -5.72
N ARG A 65 -5.21 -3.86 -5.97
CA ARG A 65 -6.37 -4.61 -5.48
C ARG A 65 -6.44 -6.01 -6.06
N LEU A 66 -6.11 -6.18 -7.34
CA LEU A 66 -5.98 -7.52 -7.96
C LEU A 66 -4.87 -8.35 -7.32
N ALA A 67 -3.82 -7.72 -6.83
CA ALA A 67 -2.75 -8.38 -6.08
C ALA A 67 -3.09 -8.67 -4.60
N GLY A 68 -4.28 -8.25 -4.14
CA GLY A 68 -4.77 -8.55 -2.80
C GLY A 68 -4.63 -7.41 -1.79
N VAL A 69 -4.18 -6.23 -2.20
CA VAL A 69 -4.08 -5.05 -1.33
C VAL A 69 -5.48 -4.48 -1.08
N GLU A 70 -5.86 -4.31 0.18
CA GLU A 70 -7.20 -3.83 0.55
C GLU A 70 -7.25 -2.34 0.86
N SER A 71 -6.20 -1.78 1.43
CA SER A 71 -6.14 -0.37 1.82
C SER A 71 -5.13 0.38 0.98
N ILE A 72 -5.61 1.31 0.16
CA ILE A 72 -4.78 2.12 -0.74
C ILE A 72 -5.17 3.57 -0.58
N ASP A 73 -4.20 4.41 -0.22
CA ASP A 73 -4.36 5.85 -0.17
C ASP A 73 -3.58 6.48 -1.32
N ILE A 74 -4.26 7.27 -2.12
CA ILE A 74 -3.67 8.00 -3.25
C ILE A 74 -3.45 9.45 -2.85
N VAL A 75 -2.24 9.93 -3.06
CA VAL A 75 -1.88 11.34 -2.85
C VAL A 75 -1.21 11.90 -4.11
N GLY A 76 -1.50 13.15 -4.44
CA GLY A 76 -1.05 13.78 -5.68
C GLY A 76 0.12 14.75 -5.52
N SER A 77 0.59 14.99 -4.30
CA SER A 77 1.67 15.93 -4.02
C SER A 77 2.58 15.46 -2.89
N LEU A 78 3.77 16.01 -2.83
CA LEU A 78 4.72 15.75 -1.74
C LEU A 78 4.18 16.20 -0.38
N GLU A 79 3.49 17.31 -0.33
CA GLU A 79 2.85 17.81 0.88
C GLU A 79 1.81 16.83 1.41
N GLN A 80 0.94 16.35 0.54
CA GLN A 80 -0.06 15.34 0.90
C GLN A 80 0.58 14.03 1.34
N ALA A 81 1.65 13.60 0.67
CA ALA A 81 2.37 12.40 1.03
C ALA A 81 3.00 12.49 2.42
N ARG A 82 3.62 13.62 2.75
CA ARG A 82 4.20 13.86 4.08
C ARG A 82 3.13 13.89 5.16
N ALA A 83 1.99 14.51 4.90
CA ALA A 83 0.85 14.52 5.82
C ALA A 83 0.28 13.12 6.04
N ALA A 84 0.19 12.32 4.99
CA ALA A 84 -0.32 10.95 5.06
C ALA A 84 0.56 10.07 5.95
N ILE A 85 1.87 10.07 5.77
CA ILE A 85 2.79 9.23 6.58
C ILE A 85 2.92 9.72 8.02
N ALA A 86 2.62 10.96 8.30
CA ALA A 86 2.56 11.50 9.66
C ALA A 86 1.29 11.06 10.40
N ALA A 87 0.18 10.86 9.67
CA ALA A 87 -1.13 10.53 10.22
C ALA A 87 -1.41 9.03 10.31
N GLU A 88 -0.86 8.24 9.39
CA GLU A 88 -1.18 6.82 9.23
C GLU A 88 0.08 5.99 9.05
N LYS A 89 -0.04 4.70 9.38
CA LYS A 89 1.03 3.72 9.12
C LYS A 89 0.80 3.04 7.79
N TYR A 90 1.86 2.97 6.99
CA TYR A 90 1.87 2.28 5.71
C TYR A 90 2.85 1.12 5.72
N ASP A 91 2.48 0.04 5.07
CA ASP A 91 3.34 -1.15 4.92
C ASP A 91 4.33 -0.97 3.77
N PHE A 92 3.92 -0.28 2.72
CA PHE A 92 4.82 0.16 1.65
C PHE A 92 4.24 1.35 0.88
N ALA A 93 5.07 1.97 0.04
CA ALA A 93 4.68 3.08 -0.80
C ALA A 93 5.15 2.91 -2.24
N LEU A 94 4.37 3.41 -3.19
CA LEU A 94 4.74 3.56 -4.59
C LEU A 94 4.90 5.04 -4.88
N LEU A 95 6.07 5.43 -5.37
CA LEU A 95 6.41 6.83 -5.62
C LEU A 95 6.64 7.06 -7.12
N ASP A 96 5.84 7.93 -7.72
CA ASP A 96 6.22 8.49 -9.01
C ASP A 96 7.52 9.29 -8.84
N VAL A 97 8.47 9.09 -9.75
CA VAL A 97 9.77 9.78 -9.70
C VAL A 97 9.60 11.27 -9.93
N ASN A 98 8.84 11.65 -10.94
CA ASN A 98 8.61 13.04 -11.33
C ASN A 98 7.15 13.44 -11.15
N LEU A 99 6.91 14.35 -10.22
CA LEU A 99 5.57 14.82 -9.86
C LEU A 99 5.18 16.14 -10.54
N GLY A 100 5.97 16.62 -11.50
CA GLY A 100 5.71 17.92 -12.10
C GLY A 100 6.10 19.12 -11.22
N GLU A 101 5.86 19.04 -9.90
CA GLU A 101 6.33 20.01 -8.91
C GLU A 101 7.79 19.80 -8.49
N GLY A 102 8.33 18.62 -8.80
CA GLY A 102 9.68 18.22 -8.44
C GLY A 102 9.84 16.72 -8.37
N MET A 103 11.04 16.28 -8.07
CA MET A 103 11.39 14.88 -7.92
C MET A 103 11.03 14.37 -6.52
N SER A 104 10.65 13.11 -6.42
CA SER A 104 10.25 12.48 -5.15
C SER A 104 11.43 11.96 -4.31
N PHE A 105 12.67 12.22 -4.70
CA PHE A 105 13.85 11.66 -4.04
C PHE A 105 14.01 12.06 -2.58
N GLY A 106 13.69 13.31 -2.24
CA GLY A 106 13.74 13.76 -0.85
C GLY A 106 12.74 13.04 0.04
N PHE A 107 11.55 12.81 -0.46
CA PHE A 107 10.53 12.01 0.21
C PHE A 107 10.94 10.55 0.33
N ALA A 108 11.55 9.98 -0.71
CA ALA A 108 12.09 8.62 -0.70
C ALA A 108 13.13 8.43 0.41
N ARG A 109 14.05 9.38 0.59
CA ARG A 109 15.03 9.35 1.69
C ARG A 109 14.36 9.41 3.06
N HIS A 110 13.30 10.18 3.18
CA HIS A 110 12.52 10.21 4.41
C HIS A 110 11.89 8.85 4.73
N LEU A 111 11.36 8.15 3.73
CA LEU A 111 10.84 6.78 3.90
C LEU A 111 11.94 5.79 4.31
N LEU A 112 13.15 5.93 3.77
CA LEU A 112 14.30 5.13 4.22
C LEU A 112 14.60 5.37 5.71
N ASP A 113 14.59 6.61 6.14
CA ASP A 113 14.89 7.00 7.53
C ASP A 113 13.87 6.43 8.52
N ILE A 114 12.60 6.38 8.14
CA ILE A 114 11.53 5.85 9.00
C ILE A 114 11.26 4.36 8.77
N GLY A 115 11.95 3.72 7.83
CA GLY A 115 11.89 2.27 7.62
C GLY A 115 10.65 1.78 6.88
N ILE A 116 10.00 2.61 6.07
CA ILE A 116 8.88 2.19 5.22
C ILE A 116 9.45 1.68 3.88
N PRO A 117 9.21 0.40 3.51
CA PRO A 117 9.57 -0.10 2.19
C PRO A 117 8.85 0.68 1.09
N PHE A 118 9.54 0.94 0.00
CA PHE A 118 8.95 1.65 -1.15
C PHE A 118 9.62 1.26 -2.45
N GLY A 119 8.97 1.60 -3.55
CA GLY A 119 9.53 1.48 -4.89
C GLY A 119 9.12 2.69 -5.72
N PHE A 120 9.88 2.93 -6.79
CA PHE A 120 9.60 4.00 -7.74
C PHE A 120 8.78 3.51 -8.91
N VAL A 121 7.95 4.41 -9.43
CA VAL A 121 7.22 4.25 -10.69
C VAL A 121 7.68 5.34 -11.63
N SER A 122 8.11 4.97 -12.84
CA SER A 122 8.63 5.93 -13.82
C SER A 122 8.28 5.52 -15.24
N GLY A 123 8.14 6.50 -16.12
CA GLY A 123 8.06 6.28 -17.57
C GLY A 123 9.39 5.85 -18.21
N TYR A 124 10.46 5.90 -17.46
CA TYR A 124 11.80 5.58 -17.93
C TYR A 124 12.39 4.41 -17.16
N SER A 125 12.98 3.46 -17.89
CA SER A 125 13.65 2.31 -17.28
C SER A 125 15.08 2.61 -16.82
N ASP A 126 15.64 3.75 -17.25
CA ASP A 126 17.01 4.14 -16.93
C ASP A 126 17.08 4.81 -15.56
N THR A 127 17.83 4.21 -14.66
CA THR A 127 18.11 4.75 -13.33
C THR A 127 19.40 5.54 -13.25
N GLY A 128 20.04 5.81 -14.40
CA GLY A 128 21.33 6.51 -14.47
C GLY A 128 21.29 7.91 -13.86
N ASP A 129 20.15 8.58 -13.94
CA ASP A 129 19.93 9.92 -13.37
C ASP A 129 19.47 9.88 -11.90
N PHE A 130 19.30 8.70 -11.34
CA PHE A 130 18.92 8.56 -9.93
C PHE A 130 20.12 8.83 -9.03
N PRO A 131 19.91 9.45 -7.85
CA PRO A 131 20.93 9.54 -6.83
C PRO A 131 21.51 8.16 -6.49
N ALA A 132 22.80 8.08 -6.23
CA ALA A 132 23.50 6.81 -6.01
C ALA A 132 22.90 6.00 -4.84
N ASP A 133 22.39 6.66 -3.81
CA ASP A 133 21.75 6.04 -2.66
C ASP A 133 20.36 5.44 -2.96
N LEU A 134 19.76 5.79 -4.09
CA LEU A 134 18.43 5.34 -4.51
C LEU A 134 18.44 4.41 -5.72
N GLN A 135 19.58 4.12 -6.31
CA GLN A 135 19.68 3.28 -7.51
C GLN A 135 19.30 1.81 -7.27
N GLN A 136 19.34 1.35 -6.03
CA GLN A 136 18.99 -0.02 -5.66
C GLN A 136 17.51 -0.20 -5.36
N ILE A 137 16.75 0.88 -5.27
CA ILE A 137 15.32 0.83 -5.01
C ILE A 137 14.60 0.23 -6.22
N PRO A 138 13.68 -0.72 -6.02
CA PRO A 138 12.92 -1.31 -7.13
C PRO A 138 12.18 -0.26 -7.95
N LEU A 139 12.22 -0.41 -9.26
CA LEU A 139 11.58 0.49 -10.23
C LEU A 139 10.53 -0.27 -11.02
N LEU A 140 9.33 0.29 -11.07
CA LEU A 140 8.24 -0.17 -11.94
C LEU A 140 8.11 0.79 -13.12
N VAL A 141 8.25 0.28 -14.34
CA VAL A 141 8.21 1.09 -15.56
C VAL A 141 6.78 1.21 -16.07
N LYS A 142 6.36 2.42 -16.40
CA LYS A 142 5.05 2.69 -17.03
C LYS A 142 5.13 2.43 -18.56
N PRO A 143 4.08 1.94 -19.18
CA PRO A 143 2.88 1.37 -18.58
C PRO A 143 3.17 -0.01 -17.96
N PHE A 144 2.52 -0.32 -16.86
CA PHE A 144 2.69 -1.60 -16.17
C PHE A 144 1.36 -2.36 -16.11
N ASP A 145 1.46 -3.67 -16.10
CA ASP A 145 0.34 -4.59 -15.94
C ASP A 145 0.38 -5.30 -14.58
N GLU A 146 -0.57 -6.19 -14.34
CA GLU A 146 -0.63 -6.97 -13.11
C GLU A 146 0.61 -7.83 -12.90
N THR A 147 1.14 -8.44 -13.96
CA THR A 147 2.35 -9.27 -13.88
C THR A 147 3.56 -8.46 -13.45
N ALA A 148 3.77 -7.29 -14.07
CA ALA A 148 4.86 -6.39 -13.72
C ALA A 148 4.75 -5.90 -12.27
N MET A 149 3.54 -5.57 -11.82
CA MET A 149 3.28 -5.17 -10.44
C MET A 149 3.59 -6.30 -9.46
N ARG A 150 3.18 -7.53 -9.75
CA ARG A 150 3.46 -8.68 -8.89
C ARG A 150 4.95 -8.95 -8.75
N GLU A 151 5.69 -8.92 -9.85
CA GLU A 151 7.15 -9.07 -9.83
C GLU A 151 7.83 -7.95 -9.03
N PHE A 152 7.33 -6.73 -9.17
CA PHE A 152 7.78 -5.57 -8.40
C PHE A 152 7.55 -5.74 -6.90
N LEU A 153 6.36 -6.18 -6.50
CA LEU A 153 6.03 -6.45 -5.10
C LEU A 153 6.88 -7.57 -4.51
N GLN A 154 7.23 -8.59 -5.29
CA GLN A 154 8.13 -9.65 -4.86
C GLN A 154 9.54 -9.13 -4.57
N ARG A 155 10.00 -8.13 -5.31
CA ARG A 155 11.29 -7.47 -5.03
C ARG A 155 11.25 -6.62 -3.76
N LEU A 156 10.09 -5.99 -3.46
CA LEU A 156 9.90 -5.24 -2.21
C LEU A 156 9.79 -6.15 -0.98
N PHE A 157 9.23 -7.34 -1.15
CA PHE A 157 8.96 -8.29 -0.07
C PHE A 157 9.51 -9.68 -0.39
N PRO A 158 10.84 -9.85 -0.49
CA PRO A 158 11.43 -11.13 -0.88
C PRO A 158 11.17 -12.24 0.14
N ALA A 159 10.88 -11.91 1.40
CA ALA A 159 10.61 -12.89 2.45
C ALA A 159 9.23 -13.54 2.35
N VAL A 160 8.42 -13.14 1.38
CA VAL A 160 7.03 -13.54 1.23
C VAL A 160 6.83 -14.39 -0.03
N ALA A 161 7.91 -14.71 -0.69
CA ALA A 161 7.88 -15.63 -1.82
C ALA A 161 7.65 -17.08 -1.38
#